data_e5cfec554f6fa842d51cf2d5bd2701a6
#
_entry.id   e5cfec554f6fa842d51cf2d5bd2701a6
#
_cell.length_a   1.000
_cell.length_b   1.000
_cell.length_c   1.000
_cell.angle_alpha   90.00
_cell.angle_beta   90.00
_cell.angle_gamma   90.00
#
_symmetry.space_group_name_H-M   'P 1'
#
loop_
_entity.id
_entity.type
_entity.pdbx_description
1 polymer ?
#
loop_
_entity_poly.entity_id
_entity_poly.type
_entity_poly.pdbx_seq_one_letter_code
_entity_poly.pdbx_strand_id
1 'polypeptide(L)'
;IPGIMLSNRNLQAEWFPRVDIELDKGSDDVQGTVLVRNGSLPHVFPGGDPVLKQFFVTVTVKNEEGHILGTQQERFGLDFDQLLRGPIPNPLVNGGTTRRIPFSISMKNGDQPNYVEAALSYALIPEPGQLLIEQYLAILATDREKEMAKKIIADYSSQRLLTFRTKSF
;
A
#
# COMPACT_ATOMS: atom_id res chain seq x y z
N ILE A 1 17.31 -5.38 0.53
CA ILE A 1 17.98 -4.23 -0.05
C ILE A 1 17.01 -3.51 -1.03
N PRO A 2 15.94 -2.88 -0.52
CA PRO A 2 14.92 -2.27 -1.39
C PRO A 2 15.43 -1.05 -2.16
N GLY A 3 16.43 -0.33 -1.63
CA GLY A 3 16.94 0.89 -2.25
C GLY A 3 17.67 0.68 -3.58
N ILE A 4 18.28 -0.46 -3.77
CA ILE A 4 19.03 -0.77 -5.03
C ILE A 4 18.05 -1.15 -6.14
N MET A 5 16.95 -1.81 -5.81
CA MET A 5 15.94 -2.19 -6.81
C MET A 5 15.10 -1.00 -7.30
N LEU A 6 14.88 0.01 -6.46
CA LEU A 6 14.12 1.21 -6.84
C LEU A 6 14.85 2.14 -7.82
N SER A 7 16.16 1.99 -7.98
CA SER A 7 16.96 2.84 -8.90
C SER A 7 16.97 2.36 -10.35
N ASN A 8 16.61 1.11 -10.63
CA ASN A 8 16.65 0.56 -11.97
C ASN A 8 15.23 0.31 -12.51
N ARG A 9 14.69 1.27 -13.28
CA ARG A 9 13.31 1.25 -13.81
C ARG A 9 12.98 0.02 -14.65
N ASN A 10 13.96 -0.57 -15.33
CA ASN A 10 13.72 -1.74 -16.19
C ASN A 10 13.54 -3.03 -15.36
N LEU A 11 14.25 -3.17 -14.24
CA LEU A 11 14.05 -4.28 -13.32
C LEU A 11 12.76 -4.16 -12.52
N GLN A 12 12.28 -2.93 -12.29
CA GLN A 12 11.04 -2.69 -11.53
C GLN A 12 9.81 -3.29 -12.19
N ALA A 13 9.70 -3.22 -13.53
CA ALA A 13 8.54 -3.70 -14.26
C ALA A 13 8.34 -5.23 -14.16
N GLU A 14 9.43 -5.99 -13.95
CA GLU A 14 9.39 -7.46 -13.88
C GLU A 14 9.28 -8.01 -12.46
N TRP A 15 9.73 -7.25 -11.46
CA TRP A 15 9.89 -7.72 -10.08
C TRP A 15 8.82 -7.25 -9.10
N PHE A 16 8.01 -6.25 -9.49
CA PHE A 16 6.91 -5.80 -8.64
C PHE A 16 5.61 -6.51 -8.96
N PRO A 17 4.74 -6.69 -7.95
CA PRO A 17 3.40 -7.18 -8.20
C PRO A 17 2.66 -6.29 -9.19
N ARG A 18 1.93 -6.91 -10.11
CA ARG A 18 1.06 -6.20 -11.04
C ARG A 18 -0.30 -6.00 -10.41
N VAL A 19 -0.87 -4.84 -10.64
CA VAL A 19 -2.22 -4.49 -10.21
C VAL A 19 -3.15 -4.49 -11.41
N ASP A 20 -4.32 -5.09 -11.26
CA ASP A 20 -5.41 -5.06 -12.22
C ASP A 20 -6.75 -4.85 -11.50
N ILE A 21 -7.82 -4.50 -12.23
CA ILE A 21 -9.13 -4.20 -11.67
C ILE A 21 -10.19 -4.99 -12.42
N GLU A 22 -11.04 -5.69 -11.68
CA GLU A 22 -12.30 -6.23 -12.17
C GLU A 22 -13.43 -5.41 -11.55
N LEU A 23 -14.35 -4.88 -12.38
CA LEU A 23 -15.52 -4.15 -11.94
C LEU A 23 -16.73 -5.06 -12.01
N ASP A 24 -17.57 -5.00 -10.97
CA ASP A 24 -18.86 -5.69 -10.94
C ASP A 24 -19.93 -4.82 -11.60
N LYS A 25 -20.87 -5.46 -12.33
CA LYS A 25 -21.93 -4.76 -13.02
C LYS A 25 -23.18 -4.72 -12.14
N GLY A 26 -23.83 -3.56 -12.06
CA GLY A 26 -25.23 -3.47 -11.66
C GLY A 26 -25.54 -3.16 -10.19
N SER A 27 -24.67 -2.41 -9.49
CA SER A 27 -25.01 -1.84 -8.17
C SER A 27 -25.02 -0.31 -8.22
N ASP A 28 -25.79 0.31 -7.31
CA ASP A 28 -25.76 1.77 -7.09
C ASP A 28 -24.41 2.23 -6.54
N ASP A 29 -23.64 1.29 -5.95
CA ASP A 29 -22.28 1.48 -5.48
C ASP A 29 -21.28 1.01 -6.55
N VAL A 30 -20.10 1.61 -6.55
CA VAL A 30 -18.97 1.13 -7.36
C VAL A 30 -18.31 -0.03 -6.64
N GLN A 31 -18.46 -1.22 -7.17
CA GLN A 31 -17.94 -2.45 -6.59
C GLN A 31 -17.00 -3.17 -7.56
N GLY A 32 -16.10 -3.96 -6.99
CA GLY A 32 -15.21 -4.76 -7.78
C GLY A 32 -14.11 -5.43 -6.96
N THR A 33 -13.09 -5.89 -7.66
CA THR A 33 -11.94 -6.59 -7.07
C THR A 33 -10.65 -6.06 -7.66
N VAL A 34 -9.72 -5.66 -6.80
CA VAL A 34 -8.33 -5.43 -7.19
C VAL A 34 -7.59 -6.75 -7.20
N LEU A 35 -6.92 -7.05 -8.29
CA LEU A 35 -6.06 -8.22 -8.44
C LEU A 35 -4.61 -7.79 -8.26
N VAL A 36 -3.93 -8.32 -7.24
CA VAL A 36 -2.50 -8.14 -7.05
C VAL A 36 -1.80 -9.45 -7.39
N ARG A 37 -1.02 -9.44 -8.49
CA ARG A 37 -0.35 -10.63 -9.04
C ARG A 37 1.14 -10.59 -8.75
N ASN A 38 1.65 -11.60 -8.06
CA ASN A 38 3.08 -11.82 -7.84
C ASN A 38 3.57 -13.00 -8.69
N GLY A 39 3.60 -12.80 -10.00
CA GLY A 39 4.00 -13.88 -10.94
C GLY A 39 5.51 -14.07 -11.07
N SER A 40 6.30 -13.06 -10.78
CA SER A 40 7.74 -13.06 -11.06
C SER A 40 8.61 -13.39 -9.83
N LEU A 41 8.09 -13.19 -8.62
CA LEU A 41 8.84 -13.46 -7.41
C LEU A 41 8.43 -14.81 -6.81
N PRO A 42 9.39 -15.72 -6.54
CA PRO A 42 9.10 -17.02 -5.95
C PRO A 42 8.75 -16.96 -4.46
N HIS A 43 8.85 -15.81 -3.83
CA HIS A 43 8.61 -15.61 -2.41
C HIS A 43 7.45 -14.65 -2.15
N VAL A 44 7.02 -14.61 -0.89
CA VAL A 44 6.00 -13.68 -0.39
C VAL A 44 6.40 -12.23 -0.63
N PHE A 45 5.44 -11.39 -1.03
CA PHE A 45 5.62 -9.95 -1.12
C PHE A 45 4.75 -9.23 -0.08
N PRO A 46 5.31 -8.31 0.67
CA PRO A 46 6.71 -7.93 0.75
C PRO A 46 7.57 -8.98 1.44
N GLY A 47 8.81 -9.15 0.94
CA GLY A 47 9.83 -9.89 1.65
C GLY A 47 10.59 -8.99 2.65
N GLY A 48 11.26 -9.59 3.64
CA GLY A 48 12.05 -8.90 4.65
C GLY A 48 11.26 -8.58 5.92
N ASP A 49 11.72 -7.62 6.71
CA ASP A 49 11.10 -7.27 7.98
C ASP A 49 9.74 -6.57 7.75
N PRO A 50 8.63 -7.24 8.08
CA PRO A 50 7.30 -6.69 7.83
C PRO A 50 6.90 -5.57 8.80
N VAL A 51 7.63 -5.39 9.91
CA VAL A 51 7.37 -4.33 10.90
C VAL A 51 7.73 -2.96 10.35
N LEU A 52 8.79 -2.90 9.54
CA LEU A 52 9.31 -1.67 8.96
C LEU A 52 8.80 -1.38 7.55
N LYS A 53 7.87 -2.20 7.04
CA LYS A 53 7.35 -2.01 5.68
C LYS A 53 5.87 -2.29 5.63
N GLN A 54 5.11 -1.28 5.28
CA GLN A 54 3.69 -1.46 4.97
C GLN A 54 3.41 -1.13 3.52
N PHE A 55 2.48 -1.89 2.96
CA PHE A 55 1.96 -1.69 1.62
C PHE A 55 0.49 -1.32 1.71
N PHE A 56 0.08 -0.49 0.79
CA PHE A 56 -1.29 0.01 0.71
C PHE A 56 -1.83 -0.24 -0.68
N VAL A 57 -3.00 -0.83 -0.75
CA VAL A 57 -3.80 -0.87 -1.97
C VAL A 57 -4.91 0.16 -1.79
N THR A 58 -4.86 1.21 -2.58
CA THR A 58 -5.83 2.30 -2.55
C THR A 58 -6.66 2.26 -3.81
N VAL A 59 -7.97 2.17 -3.65
CA VAL A 59 -8.95 2.26 -4.74
C VAL A 59 -9.61 3.62 -4.67
N THR A 60 -9.63 4.35 -5.78
CA THR A 60 -10.23 5.68 -5.88
C THR A 60 -11.17 5.72 -7.07
N VAL A 61 -12.41 6.13 -6.84
CA VAL A 61 -13.41 6.38 -7.87
C VAL A 61 -13.38 7.86 -8.23
N LYS A 62 -13.35 8.17 -9.52
CA LYS A 62 -13.28 9.54 -10.04
C LYS A 62 -14.34 9.77 -11.11
N ASN A 63 -14.78 11.04 -11.23
CA ASN A 63 -15.63 11.49 -12.32
C ASN A 63 -14.80 11.85 -13.58
N GLU A 64 -15.45 12.35 -14.62
CA GLU A 64 -14.81 12.73 -15.89
C GLU A 64 -13.78 13.84 -15.71
N GLU A 65 -14.01 14.81 -14.81
CA GLU A 65 -13.08 15.89 -14.51
C GLU A 65 -11.91 15.45 -13.60
N GLY A 66 -11.90 14.19 -13.14
CA GLY A 66 -10.87 13.66 -12.25
C GLY A 66 -11.11 13.94 -10.76
N HIS A 67 -12.26 14.49 -10.40
CA HIS A 67 -12.60 14.68 -8.98
C HIS A 67 -12.85 13.35 -8.31
N ILE A 68 -12.35 13.21 -7.08
CA ILE A 68 -12.51 12.00 -6.27
C ILE A 68 -13.92 11.96 -5.69
N LEU A 69 -14.66 10.92 -6.04
CA LEU A 69 -15.99 10.63 -5.52
C LEU A 69 -15.94 9.75 -4.26
N GLY A 70 -14.96 8.85 -4.19
CA GLY A 70 -14.74 8.01 -3.03
C GLY A 70 -13.42 7.27 -3.07
N THR A 71 -12.98 6.80 -1.90
CA THR A 71 -11.71 6.07 -1.75
C THR A 71 -11.85 4.98 -0.70
N GLN A 72 -11.26 3.82 -0.99
CA GLN A 72 -11.06 2.73 -0.04
C GLN A 72 -9.58 2.34 -0.03
N GLN A 73 -9.02 2.10 1.15
CA GLN A 73 -7.63 1.67 1.31
C GLN A 73 -7.55 0.42 2.18
N GLU A 74 -6.76 -0.55 1.76
CA GLU A 74 -6.40 -1.72 2.54
C GLU A 74 -4.88 -1.74 2.79
N ARG A 75 -4.49 -2.10 4.01
CA ARG A 75 -3.12 -2.10 4.49
C ARG A 75 -2.62 -3.53 4.67
N PHE A 76 -1.38 -3.75 4.26
CA PHE A 76 -0.66 -5.03 4.34
C PHE A 76 0.69 -4.84 5.03
N GLY A 77 1.07 -5.82 5.81
CA GLY A 77 2.26 -5.79 6.66
C GLY A 77 1.91 -6.22 8.07
N LEU A 78 2.82 -6.05 9.02
CA LEU A 78 2.53 -6.31 10.43
C LEU A 78 1.95 -5.07 11.08
N ASP A 79 0.93 -5.29 11.91
CA ASP A 79 0.44 -4.29 12.84
C ASP A 79 1.15 -4.46 14.20
N PHE A 80 1.35 -3.35 14.89
CA PHE A 80 2.02 -3.34 16.21
C PHE A 80 1.25 -4.14 17.25
N ASP A 81 -0.08 -4.07 17.21
CA ASP A 81 -0.94 -4.85 18.08
C ASP A 81 -0.78 -6.37 17.85
N GLN A 82 -0.40 -6.76 16.64
CA GLN A 82 -0.14 -8.15 16.29
C GLN A 82 1.21 -8.65 16.81
N LEU A 83 2.20 -7.78 16.98
CA LEU A 83 3.49 -8.10 17.61
C LEU A 83 3.33 -8.51 19.09
N LEU A 84 2.43 -7.87 19.81
CA LEU A 84 2.15 -8.19 21.21
C LEU A 84 1.35 -9.49 21.37
N ARG A 85 0.64 -9.92 20.34
CA ARG A 85 -0.16 -11.16 20.31
C ARG A 85 0.51 -12.33 19.57
N GLY A 86 1.72 -12.12 19.08
CA GLY A 86 2.41 -13.02 18.16
C GLY A 86 2.22 -12.57 16.70
N PRO A 87 3.30 -12.60 15.87
CA PRO A 87 3.25 -12.07 14.54
C PRO A 87 2.36 -12.92 13.63
N ILE A 88 1.19 -12.40 13.26
CA ILE A 88 0.42 -12.93 12.14
C ILE A 88 0.77 -12.05 10.93
N PRO A 89 1.66 -12.51 10.05
CA PRO A 89 1.97 -11.75 8.86
C PRO A 89 0.74 -11.68 7.97
N ASN A 90 0.36 -10.47 7.57
CA ASN A 90 -0.63 -10.23 6.52
C ASN A 90 0.10 -9.84 5.23
N PRO A 91 0.67 -10.80 4.49
CA PRO A 91 1.39 -10.49 3.26
C PRO A 91 0.42 -9.95 2.22
N LEU A 92 0.89 -9.02 1.38
CA LEU A 92 0.10 -8.51 0.26
C LEU A 92 -0.23 -9.65 -0.72
N VAL A 93 0.78 -10.43 -1.11
CA VAL A 93 0.59 -11.56 -2.02
C VAL A 93 1.71 -12.59 -1.88
N ASN A 94 1.37 -13.87 -1.95
CA ASN A 94 2.34 -14.97 -1.95
C ASN A 94 3.03 -15.11 -3.33
N GLY A 95 4.21 -15.73 -3.32
CA GLY A 95 4.95 -16.01 -4.56
C GLY A 95 4.13 -16.83 -5.55
N GLY A 96 4.16 -16.45 -6.81
CA GLY A 96 3.45 -17.15 -7.88
C GLY A 96 1.91 -17.12 -7.81
N THR A 97 1.33 -16.32 -6.90
CA THR A 97 -0.13 -16.27 -6.70
C THR A 97 -0.74 -14.92 -7.07
N THR A 98 -2.07 -14.88 -7.06
CA THR A 98 -2.88 -13.66 -7.19
C THR A 98 -3.70 -13.47 -5.93
N ARG A 99 -3.58 -12.32 -5.28
CA ARG A 99 -4.50 -11.90 -4.23
C ARG A 99 -5.66 -11.12 -4.83
N ARG A 100 -6.87 -11.45 -4.37
CA ARG A 100 -8.11 -10.74 -4.71
C ARG A 100 -8.51 -9.87 -3.53
N ILE A 101 -8.66 -8.58 -3.76
CA ILE A 101 -9.01 -7.58 -2.74
C ILE A 101 -10.33 -6.95 -3.17
N PRO A 102 -11.46 -7.34 -2.55
CA PRO A 102 -12.76 -6.76 -2.88
C PRO A 102 -12.84 -5.31 -2.39
N PHE A 103 -13.56 -4.48 -3.13
CA PHE A 103 -13.89 -3.13 -2.70
C PHE A 103 -15.36 -2.80 -2.99
N SER A 104 -15.91 -1.89 -2.19
CA SER A 104 -17.24 -1.32 -2.36
C SER A 104 -17.21 0.13 -1.90
N ILE A 105 -17.46 1.05 -2.82
CA ILE A 105 -17.43 2.48 -2.58
C ILE A 105 -18.81 3.05 -2.89
N SER A 106 -19.49 3.51 -1.83
CA SER A 106 -20.84 4.06 -1.96
C SER A 106 -20.81 5.41 -2.64
N MET A 107 -21.68 5.57 -3.64
CA MET A 107 -21.85 6.80 -4.37
C MET A 107 -22.96 7.66 -3.77
N LYS A 108 -22.79 8.97 -3.82
CA LYS A 108 -23.86 9.91 -3.45
C LYS A 108 -24.81 10.11 -4.60
N ASN A 109 -26.05 10.49 -4.29
CA ASN A 109 -27.03 10.84 -5.33
C ASN A 109 -26.49 11.96 -6.21
N GLY A 110 -26.43 11.71 -7.53
CA GLY A 110 -25.89 12.65 -8.51
C GLY A 110 -24.43 12.44 -8.87
N ASP A 111 -23.69 11.58 -8.16
CA ASP A 111 -22.34 11.18 -8.56
C ASP A 111 -22.39 10.47 -9.92
N GLN A 112 -21.45 10.83 -10.78
CA GLN A 112 -21.28 10.20 -12.08
C GLN A 112 -19.85 9.62 -12.17
N PRO A 113 -19.67 8.38 -11.70
CA PRO A 113 -18.35 7.73 -11.76
C PRO A 113 -17.99 7.46 -13.23
N ASN A 114 -16.75 7.80 -13.60
CA ASN A 114 -16.21 7.58 -14.95
C ASN A 114 -15.12 6.52 -14.95
N TYR A 115 -14.27 6.50 -13.95
CA TYR A 115 -13.21 5.50 -13.86
C TYR A 115 -12.79 5.21 -12.42
N VAL A 116 -12.23 4.02 -12.26
CA VAL A 116 -11.62 3.54 -11.01
C VAL A 116 -10.11 3.48 -11.19
N GLU A 117 -9.38 3.97 -10.22
CA GLU A 117 -7.93 3.84 -10.12
C GLU A 117 -7.59 2.95 -8.92
N ALA A 118 -6.79 1.92 -9.14
CA ALA A 118 -6.18 1.12 -8.07
C ALA A 118 -4.68 1.39 -8.04
N ALA A 119 -4.18 1.86 -6.91
CA ALA A 119 -2.79 2.19 -6.68
C ALA A 119 -2.19 1.28 -5.61
N LEU A 120 -1.00 0.75 -5.90
CA LEU A 120 -0.14 0.08 -4.92
C LEU A 120 0.95 1.04 -4.48
N SER A 121 1.01 1.32 -3.20
CA SER A 121 2.04 2.17 -2.58
C SER A 121 2.67 1.48 -1.37
N TYR A 122 3.76 2.04 -0.86
CA TYR A 122 4.44 1.53 0.32
C TYR A 122 4.95 2.67 1.20
N ALA A 123 5.09 2.39 2.50
CA ALA A 123 5.84 3.20 3.45
C ALA A 123 6.92 2.34 4.11
N LEU A 124 8.14 2.87 4.23
CA LEU A 124 9.26 2.15 4.85
C LEU A 124 9.24 2.27 6.38
N ILE A 125 8.75 3.38 6.89
CA ILE A 125 8.56 3.60 8.33
C ILE A 125 7.10 4.03 8.53
N PRO A 126 6.16 3.08 8.61
CA PRO A 126 4.76 3.39 8.85
C PRO A 126 4.54 3.94 10.27
N GLU A 127 3.39 4.56 10.51
CA GLU A 127 3.07 5.23 11.78
C GLU A 127 3.38 4.39 13.03
N PRO A 128 3.04 3.10 13.12
CA PRO A 128 3.41 2.28 14.28
C PRO A 128 4.93 2.15 14.47
N GLY A 129 5.68 2.06 13.37
CA GLY A 129 7.14 2.03 13.41
C GLY A 129 7.74 3.36 13.85
N GLN A 130 7.13 4.48 13.48
CA GLN A 130 7.54 5.82 13.91
C GLN A 130 7.43 5.96 15.43
N LEU A 131 6.29 5.59 16.00
CA LEU A 131 6.05 5.65 17.44
C LEU A 131 7.08 4.82 18.23
N LEU A 132 7.42 3.62 17.73
CA LEU A 132 8.44 2.78 18.37
C LEU A 132 9.81 3.45 18.35
N ILE A 133 10.22 3.97 17.20
CA ILE A 133 11.51 4.65 17.04
C ILE A 133 11.56 5.88 17.96
N GLU A 134 10.50 6.68 18.01
CA GLU A 134 10.42 7.85 18.87
C GLU A 134 10.52 7.49 20.35
N GLN A 135 9.85 6.44 20.81
CA GLN A 135 9.95 5.95 22.18
C GLN A 135 11.37 5.49 22.52
N TYR A 136 12.02 4.78 21.60
CA TYR A 136 13.40 4.30 21.79
C TYR A 136 14.39 5.47 21.88
N LEU A 137 14.25 6.44 20.99
CA LEU A 137 15.07 7.64 20.95
C LEU A 137 14.86 8.55 22.17
N ALA A 138 13.66 8.59 22.71
CA ALA A 138 13.36 9.38 23.92
C ALA A 138 14.20 8.92 25.13
N ILE A 139 14.49 7.62 25.18
CA ILE A 139 15.20 7.00 26.32
C ILE A 139 16.73 7.02 26.15
N LEU A 140 17.21 6.80 24.92
CA LEU A 140 18.62 6.45 24.68
C LEU A 140 19.41 7.51 23.89
N ALA A 141 18.75 8.46 23.22
CA ALA A 141 19.43 9.33 22.27
C ALA A 141 19.69 10.75 22.78
N THR A 142 20.77 11.33 22.31
CA THR A 142 21.08 12.76 22.45
C THR A 142 20.10 13.59 21.60
N ASP A 143 19.97 14.90 21.89
CA ASP A 143 19.09 15.78 21.13
C ASP A 143 19.47 15.86 19.63
N ARG A 144 20.76 15.77 19.32
CA ARG A 144 21.25 15.71 17.93
C ARG A 144 20.76 14.44 17.21
N GLU A 145 20.83 13.30 17.89
CA GLU A 145 20.37 12.03 17.32
C GLU A 145 18.86 12.02 17.14
N LYS A 146 18.11 12.61 18.06
CA LYS A 146 16.64 12.79 17.95
C LYS A 146 16.28 13.62 16.72
N GLU A 147 16.97 14.73 16.48
CA GLU A 147 16.71 15.56 15.30
C GLU A 147 17.05 14.86 13.99
N MET A 148 18.17 14.12 13.95
CA MET A 148 18.51 13.30 12.77
C MET A 148 17.46 12.21 12.51
N ALA A 149 17.00 11.54 13.56
CA ALA A 149 15.99 10.49 13.43
C ALA A 149 14.64 11.04 12.96
N LYS A 150 14.18 12.19 13.47
CA LYS A 150 12.98 12.87 12.98
C LYS A 150 13.02 13.13 11.48
N LYS A 151 14.17 13.60 10.99
CA LYS A 151 14.37 13.83 9.56
C LYS A 151 14.27 12.53 8.75
N ILE A 152 14.94 11.46 9.22
CA ILE A 152 14.87 10.14 8.57
C ILE A 152 13.43 9.61 8.60
N ILE A 153 12.73 9.70 9.72
CA ILE A 153 11.33 9.30 9.82
C ILE A 153 10.48 10.06 8.80
N ALA A 154 10.59 11.39 8.73
CA ALA A 154 9.84 12.20 7.78
C ALA A 154 10.10 11.78 6.32
N ASP A 155 11.36 11.48 5.97
CA ASP A 155 11.74 11.08 4.61
C ASP A 155 11.20 9.68 4.23
N TYR A 156 11.05 8.77 5.19
CA TYR A 156 10.67 7.37 4.94
C TYR A 156 9.24 7.01 5.35
N SER A 157 8.52 7.89 6.02
CA SER A 157 7.13 7.67 6.42
C SER A 157 6.11 7.94 5.32
N SER A 158 6.47 8.77 4.33
CA SER A 158 5.57 9.09 3.22
C SER A 158 5.28 7.86 2.36
N GLN A 159 4.02 7.69 1.97
CA GLN A 159 3.65 6.66 1.00
C GLN A 159 4.25 6.97 -0.37
N ARG A 160 4.90 5.99 -0.96
CA ARG A 160 5.50 6.06 -2.28
C ARG A 160 4.76 5.14 -3.23
N LEU A 161 4.31 5.69 -4.35
CA LEU A 161 3.64 4.92 -5.39
C LEU A 161 4.60 3.92 -6.04
N LEU A 162 4.17 2.66 -6.16
CA LEU A 162 4.87 1.61 -6.90
C LEU A 162 4.30 1.44 -8.29
N THR A 163 2.99 1.23 -8.36
CA THR A 163 2.26 1.02 -9.61
C THR A 163 0.80 1.41 -9.42
N PHE A 164 0.13 1.70 -10.51
CA PHE A 164 -1.31 1.89 -10.52
C PHE A 164 -1.93 1.35 -11.81
N ARG A 165 -3.24 1.14 -11.77
CA ARG A 165 -4.08 0.76 -12.91
C ARG A 165 -5.35 1.57 -12.91
N THR A 166 -5.77 2.01 -14.07
CA THR A 166 -7.04 2.71 -14.28
C THR A 166 -7.97 1.84 -15.12
N LYS A 167 -9.26 1.84 -14.80
CA LYS A 167 -10.30 1.16 -15.56
C LYS A 167 -11.53 2.05 -15.65
N SER A 168 -12.01 2.27 -16.87
CA SER A 168 -13.28 2.97 -17.15
C SER A 168 -14.47 2.03 -17.00
N PHE A 169 -15.63 2.63 -16.74
CA PHE A 169 -16.92 1.95 -16.65
C PHE A 169 -17.45 1.59 -18.03
#